data_1f17ba68a8a75b74785fea80da07ddab
#
_entry.id   1f17ba68a8a75b74785fea80da07ddab
#
_cell.length_a   1.000
_cell.length_b   1.000
_cell.length_c   1.000
_cell.angle_alpha   90.00
_cell.angle_beta   90.00
_cell.angle_gamma   90.00
#
_symmetry.space_group_name_H-M   'P 1'
#
loop_
_entity.id
_entity.type
_entity.pdbx_description
1 polymer ?
#
loop_
_entity_poly.entity_id
_entity_poly.type
_entity_poly.pdbx_seq_one_letter_code
_entity_poly.pdbx_strand_id
1 'polypeptide(L)'
;MKQFIVIDQLRLNEKGALVCKKPSGRLCSKVHFKQGDLDGVCGAYSLAMVFNILGVFEDSSRNSDEHGNRAAEWKMIRSLNNQDLYPNGLKPCDMIKMVTQTYSKYVTIDHTGRKAGIPLKVKECIDKNAPVIMQISCNQDETQWIVAVGYAIDEGNEMSYLLTLDSRKDLRIGHFWNGILNLDRCTRLKYGFH
;
A
#
# COMPACT_ATOMS: atom_id res chain seq x y z
N MET A 1 23.83 -12.02 8.05
CA MET A 1 22.94 -11.02 8.70
C MET A 1 21.94 -10.52 7.67
N LYS A 2 20.64 -10.42 7.99
CA LYS A 2 19.67 -9.89 7.02
C LYS A 2 19.65 -8.37 7.07
N GLN A 3 19.68 -7.72 5.90
CA GLN A 3 19.51 -6.28 5.78
C GLN A 3 18.07 -5.97 5.36
N PHE A 4 17.43 -5.00 6.03
CA PHE A 4 16.09 -4.53 5.73
C PHE A 4 16.16 -3.17 5.04
N ILE A 5 15.47 -3.05 3.91
CA ILE A 5 15.38 -1.83 3.12
C ILE A 5 13.92 -1.43 3.07
N VAL A 6 13.62 -0.20 3.45
CA VAL A 6 12.27 0.37 3.51
C VAL A 6 12.28 1.71 2.79
N ILE A 7 11.18 2.07 2.13
CA ILE A 7 11.05 3.35 1.43
C ILE A 7 11.28 4.53 2.38
N ASP A 8 11.97 5.56 1.89
CA ASP A 8 12.46 6.70 2.69
C ASP A 8 11.36 7.62 3.23
N GLN A 9 10.15 7.53 2.69
CA GLN A 9 9.03 8.35 3.18
C GLN A 9 8.51 7.89 4.54
N LEU A 10 8.73 6.63 4.92
CA LEU A 10 8.25 6.09 6.18
C LEU A 10 9.16 6.47 7.34
N ARG A 11 8.54 6.89 8.44
CA ARG A 11 9.21 7.24 9.72
C ARG A 11 8.38 6.76 10.90
N LEU A 12 9.03 6.62 12.03
CA LEU A 12 8.36 6.49 13.32
C LEU A 12 8.33 7.86 13.99
N ASN A 13 7.16 8.26 14.49
CA ASN A 13 7.07 9.47 15.31
C ASN A 13 7.58 9.20 16.73
N GLU A 14 7.58 10.22 17.59
CA GLU A 14 8.03 10.13 19.00
C GLU A 14 7.30 9.07 19.83
N LYS A 15 6.05 8.74 19.42
CA LYS A 15 5.23 7.69 20.07
C LYS A 15 5.44 6.31 19.41
N GLY A 16 6.37 6.19 18.46
CA GLY A 16 6.62 4.97 17.70
C GLY A 16 5.53 4.60 16.69
N ALA A 17 4.59 5.49 16.39
CA ALA A 17 3.60 5.24 15.35
C ALA A 17 4.19 5.48 13.95
N LEU A 18 3.82 4.62 13.00
CA LEU A 18 4.24 4.75 11.60
C LEU A 18 3.55 5.95 10.95
N VAL A 19 4.37 6.85 10.42
CA VAL A 19 3.95 8.07 9.72
C VAL A 19 4.76 8.23 8.43
N CYS A 20 4.27 9.01 7.49
CA CYS A 20 5.05 9.35 6.31
C CYS A 20 5.66 10.75 6.42
N LYS A 21 6.83 10.93 5.81
CA LYS A 21 7.49 12.22 5.66
C LYS A 21 6.86 12.95 4.48
N LYS A 22 6.31 14.13 4.73
CA LYS A 22 5.77 15.00 3.67
C LYS A 22 6.88 15.60 2.81
N PRO A 23 6.62 15.97 1.55
CA PRO A 23 7.53 16.75 0.73
C PRO A 23 7.97 18.05 1.42
N SER A 24 7.09 18.68 2.21
CA SER A 24 7.38 19.85 3.05
C SER A 24 8.31 19.57 4.24
N GLY A 25 8.75 18.33 4.45
CA GLY A 25 9.57 17.90 5.58
C GLY A 25 8.80 17.66 6.88
N ARG A 26 7.50 17.99 6.95
CA ARG A 26 6.66 17.70 8.12
C ARG A 26 6.25 16.23 8.15
N LEU A 27 6.13 15.67 9.34
CA LEU A 27 5.56 14.33 9.49
C LEU A 27 4.07 14.36 9.20
N CYS A 28 3.63 13.39 8.44
CA CYS A 28 2.24 13.20 8.07
C CYS A 28 1.44 12.43 9.12
N SER A 29 0.17 12.28 8.84
CA SER A 29 -0.74 11.43 9.56
C SER A 29 -0.33 9.94 9.48
N LYS A 30 -0.99 9.14 10.27
CA LYS A 30 -0.87 7.68 10.33
C LYS A 30 -0.97 7.05 8.94
N VAL A 31 0.01 6.24 8.57
CA VAL A 31 0.08 5.57 7.26
C VAL A 31 -0.80 4.33 7.20
N HIS A 32 -0.75 3.50 8.24
CA HIS A 32 -1.48 2.24 8.27
C HIS A 32 -2.94 2.44 8.66
N PHE A 33 -3.85 1.92 7.83
CA PHE A 33 -5.29 1.87 8.09
C PHE A 33 -5.71 0.42 8.32
N LYS A 34 -6.30 0.18 9.50
CA LYS A 34 -6.88 -1.13 9.80
C LYS A 34 -8.27 -1.21 9.19
N GLN A 35 -8.49 -2.26 8.46
CA GLN A 35 -9.80 -2.65 7.93
C GLN A 35 -10.70 -3.15 9.04
N GLY A 36 -12.00 -2.86 8.97
CA GLY A 36 -13.02 -3.47 9.83
C GLY A 36 -13.23 -4.96 9.48
N ASP A 37 -13.70 -5.74 10.46
CA ASP A 37 -13.84 -7.20 10.31
C ASP A 37 -14.88 -7.62 9.26
N LEU A 38 -15.80 -6.72 8.90
CA LEU A 38 -16.92 -6.99 7.99
C LEU A 38 -16.77 -6.35 6.61
N ASP A 39 -15.72 -5.56 6.37
CA ASP A 39 -15.54 -4.89 5.10
C ASP A 39 -14.52 -5.61 4.20
N GLY A 40 -14.96 -6.14 3.06
CA GLY A 40 -14.12 -6.78 2.04
C GLY A 40 -13.22 -5.81 1.25
N VAL A 41 -13.00 -4.59 1.74
CA VAL A 41 -12.38 -3.48 0.98
C VAL A 41 -10.87 -3.31 1.18
N CYS A 42 -10.13 -4.41 1.40
CA CYS A 42 -8.67 -4.35 1.54
C CYS A 42 -7.97 -3.57 0.41
N GLY A 43 -8.50 -3.60 -0.82
CA GLY A 43 -7.98 -2.84 -1.95
C GLY A 43 -8.09 -1.33 -1.75
N ALA A 44 -9.21 -0.85 -1.21
CA ALA A 44 -9.41 0.57 -0.91
C ALA A 44 -8.47 1.06 0.19
N TYR A 45 -8.29 0.27 1.25
CA TYR A 45 -7.35 0.58 2.32
C TYR A 45 -5.90 0.57 1.81
N SER A 46 -5.53 -0.39 0.97
CA SER A 46 -4.20 -0.45 0.35
C SER A 46 -3.93 0.78 -0.50
N LEU A 47 -4.90 1.20 -1.30
CA LEU A 47 -4.78 2.40 -2.12
C LEU A 47 -4.68 3.67 -1.26
N ALA A 48 -5.47 3.77 -0.18
CA ALA A 48 -5.39 4.88 0.77
C ALA A 48 -4.01 4.97 1.43
N MET A 49 -3.43 3.84 1.83
CA MET A 49 -2.07 3.79 2.37
C MET A 49 -1.04 4.30 1.37
N VAL A 50 -1.11 3.85 0.11
CA VAL A 50 -0.21 4.30 -0.95
C VAL A 50 -0.36 5.79 -1.23
N PHE A 51 -1.58 6.29 -1.37
CA PHE A 51 -1.82 7.71 -1.61
C PHE A 51 -1.33 8.59 -0.46
N ASN A 52 -1.44 8.10 0.77
CA ASN A 52 -0.90 8.81 1.92
C ASN A 52 0.63 8.85 1.90
N ILE A 53 1.28 7.73 1.56
CA ILE A 53 2.75 7.63 1.43
C ILE A 53 3.25 8.57 0.32
N LEU A 54 2.55 8.62 -0.81
CA LEU A 54 2.89 9.47 -1.96
C LEU A 54 2.48 10.95 -1.77
N GLY A 55 1.76 11.29 -0.69
CA GLY A 55 1.32 12.66 -0.41
C GLY A 55 0.14 13.13 -1.27
N VAL A 56 -0.53 12.24 -2.01
CA VAL A 56 -1.66 12.57 -2.91
C VAL A 56 -2.79 13.27 -2.16
N PHE A 57 -3.11 12.83 -0.96
CA PHE A 57 -4.16 13.45 -0.15
C PHE A 57 -3.79 14.82 0.37
N GLU A 58 -2.52 15.10 0.59
CA GLU A 58 -2.06 16.42 0.98
C GLU A 58 -2.30 17.45 -0.11
N ASP A 59 -2.04 17.08 -1.36
CA ASP A 59 -2.24 17.98 -2.50
C ASP A 59 -3.72 18.19 -2.82
N SER A 60 -4.54 17.14 -2.69
CA SER A 60 -5.99 17.24 -2.91
C SER A 60 -6.70 18.08 -1.84
N SER A 61 -6.19 18.10 -0.60
CA SER A 61 -6.78 18.88 0.49
C SER A 61 -6.48 20.38 0.41
N ARG A 62 -5.42 20.80 -0.29
CA ARG A 62 -5.12 22.21 -0.51
C ARG A 62 -6.14 22.93 -1.38
N ASN A 63 -6.91 22.19 -2.17
CA ASN A 63 -7.91 22.71 -3.09
C ASN A 63 -9.35 22.63 -2.54
N SER A 64 -9.54 22.12 -1.33
CA SER A 64 -10.86 22.04 -0.69
C SER A 64 -10.84 22.82 0.63
N ASP A 65 -11.73 23.81 0.76
CA ASP A 65 -11.99 24.56 1.99
C ASP A 65 -12.55 23.69 3.13
N GLU A 66 -12.55 22.37 2.98
CA GLU A 66 -13.09 21.43 3.94
C GLU A 66 -12.02 20.82 4.84
N HIS A 67 -12.20 21.00 6.12
CA HIS A 67 -11.40 20.57 7.26
C HIS A 67 -10.90 19.12 7.20
N GLY A 68 -9.59 18.93 7.00
CA GLY A 68 -8.81 17.78 7.42
C GLY A 68 -8.61 16.67 6.39
N ASN A 69 -7.34 16.19 6.31
CA ASN A 69 -6.87 15.09 5.45
C ASN A 69 -7.68 13.78 5.60
N ARG A 70 -8.29 13.53 6.76
CA ARG A 70 -9.20 12.41 6.99
C ARG A 70 -10.43 12.43 6.07
N ALA A 71 -10.89 13.59 5.65
CA ALA A 71 -12.06 13.69 4.78
C ALA A 71 -11.79 13.13 3.38
N ALA A 72 -10.60 13.38 2.79
CA ALA A 72 -10.25 12.90 1.45
C ALA A 72 -10.02 11.37 1.42
N GLU A 73 -9.33 10.84 2.41
CA GLU A 73 -9.11 9.40 2.59
C GLU A 73 -10.44 8.66 2.77
N TRP A 74 -11.29 9.16 3.66
CA TRP A 74 -12.60 8.56 3.90
C TRP A 74 -13.58 8.75 2.74
N LYS A 75 -13.53 9.89 2.04
CA LYS A 75 -14.32 10.08 0.81
C LYS A 75 -13.93 9.05 -0.25
N MET A 76 -12.64 8.76 -0.42
CA MET A 76 -12.16 7.73 -1.33
C MET A 76 -12.66 6.35 -0.90
N ILE A 77 -12.43 5.95 0.34
CA ILE A 77 -12.87 4.64 0.86
C ILE A 77 -14.38 4.49 0.71
N ARG A 78 -15.16 5.52 1.05
CA ARG A 78 -16.63 5.51 0.89
C ARG A 78 -17.06 5.46 -0.57
N SER A 79 -16.39 6.17 -1.49
CA SER A 79 -16.74 6.14 -2.91
C SER A 79 -16.55 4.75 -3.52
N LEU A 80 -15.55 4.01 -3.04
CA LEU A 80 -15.30 2.63 -3.41
C LEU A 80 -16.35 1.68 -2.81
N ASN A 81 -16.79 1.94 -1.59
CA ASN A 81 -17.85 1.16 -0.93
C ASN A 81 -19.20 1.34 -1.62
N ASN A 82 -19.52 2.57 -2.09
CA ASN A 82 -20.80 2.89 -2.72
C ASN A 82 -20.94 2.34 -4.16
N GLN A 83 -19.90 1.74 -4.72
CA GLN A 83 -19.91 1.17 -6.09
C GLN A 83 -20.23 -0.34 -6.11
N ASP A 84 -20.93 -0.87 -5.09
CA ASP A 84 -21.25 -2.32 -4.95
C ASP A 84 -20.02 -3.24 -5.02
N LEU A 85 -18.84 -2.72 -4.68
CA LEU A 85 -17.60 -3.49 -4.57
C LEU A 85 -17.57 -4.38 -3.32
N TYR A 86 -18.60 -4.34 -2.51
CA TYR A 86 -19.01 -5.24 -1.47
C TYR A 86 -19.89 -6.34 -2.08
N PRO A 87 -19.73 -7.57 -1.82
CA PRO A 87 -18.78 -8.39 -1.06
C PRO A 87 -17.60 -8.93 -1.88
N ASN A 88 -17.49 -8.58 -3.15
CA ASN A 88 -16.57 -9.23 -4.09
C ASN A 88 -15.14 -8.65 -4.08
N GLY A 89 -14.90 -7.62 -3.28
CA GLY A 89 -13.61 -6.93 -3.22
C GLY A 89 -13.29 -6.09 -4.47
N LEU A 90 -12.27 -5.25 -4.38
CA LEU A 90 -11.83 -4.39 -5.49
C LEU A 90 -11.06 -5.23 -6.53
N LYS A 91 -11.53 -5.26 -7.78
CA LYS A 91 -10.82 -5.94 -8.87
C LYS A 91 -9.68 -5.06 -9.40
N PRO A 92 -8.63 -5.67 -9.99
CA PRO A 92 -7.52 -4.92 -10.59
C PRO A 92 -7.96 -3.85 -11.59
N CYS A 93 -8.89 -4.18 -12.48
CA CYS A 93 -9.41 -3.24 -13.49
C CYS A 93 -10.12 -2.04 -12.87
N ASP A 94 -10.86 -2.24 -11.77
CA ASP A 94 -11.60 -1.17 -11.09
C ASP A 94 -10.63 -0.23 -10.37
N MET A 95 -9.57 -0.77 -9.76
CA MET A 95 -8.51 0.02 -9.15
C MET A 95 -7.79 0.89 -10.20
N ILE A 96 -7.39 0.32 -11.34
CA ILE A 96 -6.75 1.05 -12.44
C ILE A 96 -7.69 2.16 -12.93
N LYS A 97 -8.94 1.82 -13.23
CA LYS A 97 -9.94 2.77 -13.71
C LYS A 97 -10.12 3.95 -12.76
N MET A 98 -10.26 3.66 -11.47
CA MET A 98 -10.43 4.70 -10.46
C MET A 98 -9.21 5.63 -10.38
N VAL A 99 -7.99 5.07 -10.30
CA VAL A 99 -6.76 5.87 -10.25
C VAL A 99 -6.62 6.72 -11.49
N THR A 100 -6.84 6.15 -12.68
CA THR A 100 -6.71 6.85 -13.97
C THR A 100 -7.74 7.96 -14.11
N GLN A 101 -8.98 7.73 -13.70
CA GLN A 101 -10.06 8.70 -13.88
C GLN A 101 -10.05 9.82 -12.83
N THR A 102 -9.67 9.50 -11.59
CA THR A 102 -9.82 10.44 -10.47
C THR A 102 -8.51 11.07 -10.03
N TYR A 103 -7.41 10.32 -10.12
CA TYR A 103 -6.13 10.69 -9.51
C TYR A 103 -4.98 10.83 -10.53
N SER A 104 -5.25 10.79 -11.83
CA SER A 104 -4.23 10.90 -12.89
C SER A 104 -3.40 12.19 -12.87
N LYS A 105 -3.92 13.23 -12.21
CA LYS A 105 -3.18 14.49 -11.96
C LYS A 105 -2.00 14.32 -10.99
N TYR A 106 -2.07 13.32 -10.11
CA TYR A 106 -1.17 13.16 -8.98
C TYR A 106 -0.28 11.94 -9.12
N VAL A 107 -0.80 10.87 -9.72
CA VAL A 107 -0.11 9.60 -9.85
C VAL A 107 -0.34 8.98 -11.22
N THR A 108 0.66 8.27 -11.70
CA THR A 108 0.51 7.31 -12.79
C THR A 108 0.50 5.92 -12.19
N ILE A 109 -0.28 5.02 -12.77
CA ILE A 109 -0.35 3.63 -12.36
C ILE A 109 0.21 2.75 -13.47
N ASP A 110 1.18 1.93 -13.14
CA ASP A 110 1.64 0.84 -14.00
C ASP A 110 1.32 -0.50 -13.32
N HIS A 111 1.21 -1.57 -14.09
CA HIS A 111 0.85 -2.86 -13.52
C HIS A 111 1.57 -4.00 -14.23
N THR A 112 1.80 -5.08 -13.47
CA THR A 112 2.32 -6.32 -14.01
C THR A 112 1.49 -7.51 -13.54
N GLY A 113 0.97 -8.29 -14.49
CA GLY A 113 0.27 -9.54 -14.22
C GLY A 113 1.16 -10.78 -14.31
N ARG A 114 2.44 -10.63 -14.65
CA ARG A 114 3.38 -11.75 -14.78
C ARG A 114 3.97 -12.10 -13.43
N LYS A 115 3.56 -13.21 -12.86
CA LYS A 115 3.97 -13.69 -11.52
C LYS A 115 5.49 -13.73 -11.31
N ALA A 116 6.25 -14.22 -12.28
CA ALA A 116 7.68 -14.39 -12.17
C ALA A 116 8.47 -13.07 -12.08
N GLY A 117 7.96 -11.98 -12.65
CA GLY A 117 8.63 -10.68 -12.63
C GLY A 117 8.22 -9.77 -11.48
N ILE A 118 7.19 -10.12 -10.70
CA ILE A 118 6.66 -9.25 -9.65
C ILE A 118 7.72 -8.92 -8.59
N PRO A 119 8.47 -9.88 -8.01
CA PRO A 119 9.44 -9.56 -6.98
C PRO A 119 10.52 -8.57 -7.43
N LEU A 120 11.07 -8.77 -8.62
CA LEU A 120 12.10 -7.87 -9.18
C LEU A 120 11.51 -6.47 -9.41
N LYS A 121 10.30 -6.39 -9.95
CA LYS A 121 9.63 -5.11 -10.17
C LYS A 121 9.33 -4.39 -8.86
N VAL A 122 8.90 -5.11 -7.83
CA VAL A 122 8.71 -4.55 -6.49
C VAL A 122 10.01 -4.00 -5.95
N LYS A 123 11.13 -4.74 -6.09
CA LYS A 123 12.45 -4.26 -5.67
C LYS A 123 12.82 -2.96 -6.38
N GLU A 124 12.68 -2.89 -7.71
CA GLU A 124 12.96 -1.68 -8.49
C GLU A 124 12.13 -0.47 -8.02
N CYS A 125 10.87 -0.70 -7.67
CA CYS A 125 9.99 0.37 -7.18
C CYS A 125 10.40 0.84 -5.78
N ILE A 126 10.66 -0.10 -4.86
CA ILE A 126 11.15 0.23 -3.51
C ILE A 126 12.46 0.99 -3.56
N ASP A 127 13.41 0.59 -4.42
CA ASP A 127 14.69 1.29 -4.63
C ASP A 127 14.49 2.73 -5.15
N LYS A 128 13.36 3.00 -5.80
CA LYS A 128 12.93 4.34 -6.23
C LYS A 128 11.99 5.04 -5.21
N ASN A 129 11.88 4.51 -4.02
CA ASN A 129 11.00 5.01 -2.96
C ASN A 129 9.49 4.98 -3.33
N ALA A 130 9.08 4.07 -4.22
CA ALA A 130 7.69 3.90 -4.60
C ALA A 130 7.08 2.66 -3.91
N PRO A 131 5.98 2.81 -3.14
CA PRO A 131 5.25 1.68 -2.59
C PRO A 131 4.52 0.91 -3.70
N VAL A 132 4.32 -0.40 -3.51
CA VAL A 132 3.67 -1.26 -4.50
C VAL A 132 2.44 -1.94 -3.91
N ILE A 133 1.28 -1.76 -4.53
CA ILE A 133 0.08 -2.52 -4.18
C ILE A 133 0.16 -3.90 -4.84
N MET A 134 -0.04 -4.94 -4.06
CA MET A 134 0.00 -6.32 -4.54
C MET A 134 -1.28 -7.07 -4.16
N GLN A 135 -1.76 -7.90 -5.08
CA GLN A 135 -2.79 -8.89 -4.79
C GLN A 135 -2.15 -10.24 -4.52
N ILE A 136 -2.44 -10.81 -3.37
CA ILE A 136 -2.00 -12.14 -2.98
C ILE A 136 -3.19 -13.09 -2.84
N SER A 137 -2.97 -14.39 -3.08
CA SER A 137 -3.94 -15.44 -2.77
C SER A 137 -3.72 -15.90 -1.33
N CYS A 138 -4.74 -15.81 -0.50
CA CYS A 138 -4.70 -16.31 0.87
C CYS A 138 -5.11 -17.79 0.94
N ASN A 139 -6.20 -18.17 0.24
CA ASN A 139 -6.73 -19.51 0.10
C ASN A 139 -7.16 -19.74 -1.35
N GLN A 140 -7.79 -20.89 -1.67
CA GLN A 140 -8.20 -21.23 -3.04
C GLN A 140 -9.08 -20.15 -3.67
N ASP A 141 -9.99 -19.54 -2.91
CA ASP A 141 -10.97 -18.57 -3.40
C ASP A 141 -10.80 -17.16 -2.81
N GLU A 142 -9.87 -16.96 -1.88
CA GLU A 142 -9.69 -15.70 -1.20
C GLU A 142 -8.44 -14.97 -1.68
N THR A 143 -8.61 -13.71 -2.08
CA THR A 143 -7.52 -12.80 -2.43
C THR A 143 -7.49 -11.61 -1.49
N GLN A 144 -6.29 -11.07 -1.27
CA GLN A 144 -6.08 -9.92 -0.43
C GLN A 144 -5.16 -8.92 -1.11
N TRP A 145 -5.48 -7.64 -0.95
CA TRP A 145 -4.62 -6.53 -1.31
C TRP A 145 -3.75 -6.12 -0.13
N ILE A 146 -2.46 -5.97 -0.39
CA ILE A 146 -1.44 -5.52 0.57
C ILE A 146 -0.52 -4.50 -0.10
N VAL A 147 0.23 -3.75 0.69
CA VAL A 147 1.19 -2.76 0.18
C VAL A 147 2.61 -3.19 0.54
N ALA A 148 3.47 -3.44 -0.45
CA ALA A 148 4.89 -3.59 -0.22
C ALA A 148 5.51 -2.21 0.02
N VAL A 149 6.26 -2.11 1.11
CA VAL A 149 6.94 -0.87 1.54
C VAL A 149 8.43 -1.08 1.75
N GLY A 150 8.91 -2.30 1.56
CA GLY A 150 10.31 -2.65 1.70
C GLY A 150 10.58 -4.10 1.35
N TYR A 151 11.83 -4.49 1.47
CA TYR A 151 12.29 -5.86 1.27
C TYR A 151 13.46 -6.19 2.19
N ALA A 152 13.75 -7.47 2.34
CA ALA A 152 14.94 -7.95 3.03
C ALA A 152 15.83 -8.75 2.06
N ILE A 153 17.12 -8.51 2.15
CA ILE A 153 18.16 -9.27 1.44
C ILE A 153 18.92 -10.14 2.44
N ASP A 154 19.36 -11.28 1.97
CA ASP A 154 20.24 -12.19 2.72
C ASP A 154 21.73 -11.90 2.48
N GLU A 155 22.61 -12.74 3.02
CA GLU A 155 24.06 -12.62 2.88
C GLU A 155 24.56 -12.79 1.42
N GLY A 156 23.77 -13.47 0.56
CA GLY A 156 24.03 -13.59 -0.87
C GLY A 156 23.58 -12.40 -1.69
N ASN A 157 23.06 -11.33 -1.06
CA ASN A 157 22.45 -10.17 -1.70
C ASN A 157 21.19 -10.51 -2.53
N GLU A 158 20.55 -11.64 -2.21
CA GLU A 158 19.30 -12.05 -2.82
C GLU A 158 18.11 -11.59 -1.98
N MET A 159 17.05 -11.11 -2.65
CA MET A 159 15.84 -10.68 -1.99
C MET A 159 15.02 -11.89 -1.54
N SER A 160 14.94 -12.10 -0.22
CA SER A 160 14.27 -13.25 0.39
C SER A 160 12.84 -12.93 0.86
N TYR A 161 12.57 -11.68 1.22
CA TYR A 161 11.30 -11.27 1.80
C TYR A 161 10.85 -9.92 1.28
N LEU A 162 9.51 -9.75 1.16
CA LEU A 162 8.87 -8.44 1.05
C LEU A 162 8.28 -8.03 2.40
N LEU A 163 8.47 -6.77 2.74
CA LEU A 163 7.94 -6.13 3.95
C LEU A 163 6.66 -5.39 3.56
N THR A 164 5.54 -5.70 4.21
CA THR A 164 4.23 -5.27 3.74
C THR A 164 3.40 -4.60 4.83
N LEU A 165 2.51 -3.72 4.39
CA LEU A 165 1.39 -3.23 5.18
C LEU A 165 0.12 -3.98 4.75
N ASP A 166 -0.50 -4.63 5.71
CA ASP A 166 -1.70 -5.43 5.56
C ASP A 166 -2.82 -4.80 6.40
N SER A 167 -3.89 -4.37 5.77
CA SER A 167 -5.02 -3.71 6.46
C SER A 167 -5.79 -4.64 7.40
N ARG A 168 -5.69 -5.94 7.24
CA ARG A 168 -6.33 -6.92 8.14
C ARG A 168 -5.58 -7.11 9.46
N LYS A 169 -4.34 -6.68 9.56
CA LYS A 169 -3.48 -6.90 10.73
C LYS A 169 -3.23 -5.60 11.46
N ASP A 170 -3.06 -5.69 12.77
CA ASP A 170 -2.59 -4.57 13.56
C ASP A 170 -1.13 -4.25 13.25
N LEU A 171 -0.82 -2.97 13.17
CA LEU A 171 0.56 -2.50 13.12
C LEU A 171 1.01 -2.16 14.55
N ARG A 172 2.02 -2.87 15.03
CA ARG A 172 2.59 -2.64 16.36
C ARG A 172 3.41 -1.35 16.38
N ILE A 173 3.42 -0.70 17.53
CA ILE A 173 4.28 0.46 17.82
C ILE A 173 5.75 0.08 17.57
N GLY A 174 6.50 0.96 16.93
CA GLY A 174 7.92 0.73 16.60
C GLY A 174 8.16 -0.10 15.33
N HIS A 175 7.12 -0.48 14.61
CA HIS A 175 7.27 -1.28 13.40
C HIS A 175 6.93 -0.48 12.13
N PHE A 176 7.72 -0.73 11.06
CA PHE A 176 7.50 -0.15 9.73
C PHE A 176 6.58 -1.01 8.85
N TRP A 177 6.32 -2.26 9.24
CA TRP A 177 5.47 -3.23 8.53
C TRP A 177 4.77 -4.15 9.52
N ASN A 178 3.70 -4.79 9.08
CA ASN A 178 2.94 -5.78 9.86
C ASN A 178 2.76 -7.12 9.12
N GLY A 179 3.33 -7.24 7.93
CA GLY A 179 3.35 -8.46 7.13
C GLY A 179 4.73 -8.72 6.53
N ILE A 180 5.07 -9.99 6.39
CA ILE A 180 6.29 -10.47 5.72
C ILE A 180 5.87 -11.54 4.73
N LEU A 181 6.26 -11.36 3.46
CA LEU A 181 6.05 -12.32 2.40
C LEU A 181 7.38 -13.01 2.08
N ASN A 182 7.45 -14.32 2.32
CA ASN A 182 8.63 -15.11 1.94
C ASN A 182 8.53 -15.42 0.44
N LEU A 183 9.52 -15.00 -0.33
CA LEU A 183 9.54 -15.16 -1.78
C LEU A 183 9.82 -16.59 -2.23
N ASP A 184 10.61 -17.36 -1.48
CA ASP A 184 10.92 -18.76 -1.78
C ASP A 184 9.69 -19.66 -1.71
N ARG A 185 8.70 -19.25 -0.89
CA ARG A 185 7.46 -19.99 -0.66
C ARG A 185 6.25 -19.35 -1.36
N CYS A 186 6.45 -18.23 -2.06
CA CYS A 186 5.35 -17.42 -2.55
C CYS A 186 4.92 -17.80 -3.97
N THR A 187 4.14 -18.87 -4.10
CA THR A 187 3.38 -19.18 -5.32
C THR A 187 2.11 -18.33 -5.48
N ARG A 188 1.88 -17.36 -4.57
CA ARG A 188 0.60 -16.70 -4.32
C ARG A 188 0.47 -15.28 -4.86
N LEU A 189 1.53 -14.72 -5.46
CA LEU A 189 1.47 -13.39 -6.08
C LEU A 189 0.62 -13.44 -7.34
N LYS A 190 -0.39 -12.57 -7.45
CA LYS A 190 -1.28 -12.50 -8.61
C LYS A 190 -1.04 -11.24 -9.45
N TYR A 191 -0.94 -10.09 -8.81
CA TYR A 191 -0.78 -8.78 -9.47
C TYR A 191 0.08 -7.86 -8.62
N GLY A 192 0.77 -6.92 -9.28
CA GLY A 192 1.45 -5.80 -8.66
C GLY A 192 1.09 -4.50 -9.38
N PHE A 193 0.82 -3.43 -8.63
CA PHE A 193 0.61 -2.07 -9.11
C PHE A 193 1.66 -1.15 -8.49
N HIS A 194 2.24 -0.30 -9.29
CA HIS A 194 3.29 0.63 -8.91
C HIS A 194 3.18 1.95 -9.69
#